data_eeb70da02fae543cb9b688855f89600c
#
_entry.id   eeb70da02fae543cb9b688855f89600c
#
_cell.length_a   1.000
_cell.length_b   1.000
_cell.length_c   1.000
_cell.angle_alpha   90.00
_cell.angle_beta   90.00
_cell.angle_gamma   90.00
#
_symmetry.space_group_name_H-M   'P 1'
#
loop_
_entity.id
_entity.type
_entity.pdbx_description
1 polymer ?
#
loop_
_entity_poly.entity_id
_entity_poly.type
_entity_poly.pdbx_seq_one_letter_code
_entity_poly.pdbx_strand_id
1 'polypeptide(L)'
;GLVGSEMCIRDRSGEEQFEVHKKYYALTDRVMTLMTIANIRFDIDTSDKFYEEEHKYYDEQGPVFSNLVLAYQKKLYESPYRAYLEEKIGPVAFKNMELAQKSMSEALIPLMQEENSLTMEYDKLIAGAKIDFDGRELNLSLLRPYLVNSDRNVRRQAWEKMSAFFLENEEQLDTIYDKLVKNRTAQARAMGYENYLELGYYRMNRNCYGKDEVEAFRRQIKEYFVPFAEKLHDRRRQRLGLEKLSYIDEQVYFK
;
A
#
# COMPACT_ATOMS: atom_id res chain seq x y z
N GLY A 1 -3.87 -29.79 7.66
CA GLY A 1 -4.42 -28.90 7.06
C GLY A 1 -5.71 -28.18 7.35
N LEU A 2 -5.81 -26.96 6.85
CA LEU A 2 -7.02 -26.13 6.88
C LEU A 2 -8.21 -26.77 6.12
N VAL A 3 -7.96 -27.62 5.13
CA VAL A 3 -8.97 -28.30 4.30
C VAL A 3 -9.74 -29.38 5.06
N GLY A 4 -9.13 -30.07 6.04
CA GLY A 4 -9.83 -31.06 6.89
C GLY A 4 -10.80 -30.46 7.91
N SER A 5 -10.75 -29.15 8.14
CA SER A 5 -11.66 -28.41 9.02
C SER A 5 -12.97 -27.99 8.35
N GLU A 6 -13.10 -28.18 7.04
CA GLU A 6 -14.22 -27.67 6.26
C GLU A 6 -15.58 -28.26 6.63
N MET A 7 -15.65 -29.56 6.91
CA MET A 7 -16.86 -30.20 7.42
C MET A 7 -17.12 -29.90 8.91
N CYS A 8 -16.06 -29.56 9.66
CA CYS A 8 -16.16 -29.38 11.11
C CYS A 8 -16.73 -28.02 11.57
N ILE A 9 -16.80 -27.01 10.73
CA ILE A 9 -17.24 -25.67 11.17
C ILE A 9 -18.77 -25.52 11.07
N ARG A 10 -19.38 -26.09 10.05
CA ARG A 10 -20.81 -25.91 9.75
C ARG A 10 -21.74 -26.53 10.79
N ASP A 11 -21.31 -27.66 11.41
CA ASP A 11 -22.09 -28.43 12.35
C ASP A 11 -21.82 -28.07 13.83
N ARG A 12 -20.97 -27.07 14.07
CA ARG A 12 -20.61 -26.63 15.42
C ARG A 12 -21.51 -25.49 15.90
N SER A 13 -21.67 -25.40 17.20
CA SER A 13 -22.36 -24.26 17.84
C SER A 13 -21.65 -22.94 17.59
N GLY A 14 -22.31 -21.81 17.79
CA GLY A 14 -21.71 -20.48 17.67
C GLY A 14 -20.49 -20.31 18.57
N GLU A 15 -20.52 -20.85 19.78
CA GLU A 15 -19.40 -20.83 20.73
C GLU A 15 -18.18 -21.59 20.20
N GLU A 16 -18.39 -22.80 19.70
CA GLU A 16 -17.31 -23.61 19.11
C GLU A 16 -16.73 -22.96 17.87
N GLN A 17 -17.56 -22.31 17.04
CA GLN A 17 -17.09 -21.56 15.87
C GLN A 17 -16.25 -20.34 16.31
N PHE A 18 -16.61 -19.67 17.39
CA PHE A 18 -15.84 -18.57 17.94
C PHE A 18 -14.48 -19.03 18.49
N GLU A 19 -14.41 -20.19 19.16
CA GLU A 19 -13.13 -20.78 19.59
C GLU A 19 -12.23 -21.15 18.40
N VAL A 20 -12.81 -21.65 17.30
CA VAL A 20 -12.07 -21.87 16.04
C VAL A 20 -11.57 -20.54 15.47
N HIS A 21 -12.39 -19.49 15.52
CA HIS A 21 -12.00 -18.16 15.05
C HIS A 21 -10.79 -17.60 15.83
N LYS A 22 -10.75 -17.77 17.15
CA LYS A 22 -9.57 -17.34 17.94
C LYS A 22 -8.28 -18.06 17.51
N LYS A 23 -8.36 -19.37 17.24
CA LYS A 23 -7.22 -20.15 16.74
C LYS A 23 -6.79 -19.71 15.33
N TYR A 24 -7.77 -19.47 14.46
CA TYR A 24 -7.53 -18.94 13.12
C TYR A 24 -6.84 -17.57 13.19
N TYR A 25 -7.32 -16.67 14.05
CA TYR A 25 -6.76 -15.34 14.23
C TYR A 25 -5.30 -15.41 14.71
N ALA A 26 -5.02 -16.22 15.71
CA ALA A 26 -3.65 -16.44 16.21
C ALA A 26 -2.71 -17.02 15.13
N LEU A 27 -3.20 -17.90 14.24
CA LEU A 27 -2.43 -18.42 13.13
C LEU A 27 -2.16 -17.34 12.06
N THR A 28 -3.19 -16.59 11.67
CA THR A 28 -3.04 -15.52 10.67
C THR A 28 -2.14 -14.40 11.16
N ASP A 29 -2.24 -14.00 12.44
CA ASP A 29 -1.33 -13.02 13.05
C ASP A 29 0.13 -13.46 12.97
N ARG A 30 0.39 -14.74 13.25
CA ARG A 30 1.75 -15.29 13.15
C ARG A 30 2.27 -15.25 11.71
N VAL A 31 1.45 -15.66 10.74
CA VAL A 31 1.84 -15.63 9.31
C VAL A 31 2.10 -14.19 8.88
N MET A 32 1.19 -13.27 9.17
CA MET A 32 1.36 -11.86 8.82
C MET A 32 2.59 -11.22 9.47
N THR A 33 2.89 -11.60 10.71
CA THR A 33 4.11 -11.15 11.41
C THR A 33 5.36 -11.62 10.67
N LEU A 34 5.43 -12.88 10.25
CA LEU A 34 6.58 -13.41 9.51
C LEU A 34 6.74 -12.74 8.15
N MET A 35 5.65 -12.53 7.40
CA MET A 35 5.65 -11.79 6.14
C MET A 35 6.16 -10.35 6.35
N THR A 36 5.67 -9.66 7.38
CA THR A 36 6.09 -8.29 7.69
C THR A 36 7.58 -8.23 8.05
N ILE A 37 8.10 -9.20 8.81
CA ILE A 37 9.52 -9.27 9.16
C ILE A 37 10.37 -9.50 7.90
N ALA A 38 9.94 -10.39 7.00
CA ALA A 38 10.65 -10.63 5.74
C ALA A 38 10.72 -9.35 4.89
N ASN A 39 9.60 -8.63 4.76
CA ASN A 39 9.55 -7.36 4.04
C ASN A 39 10.50 -6.32 4.66
N ILE A 40 10.44 -6.12 5.98
CA ILE A 40 11.32 -5.15 6.68
C ILE A 40 12.80 -5.48 6.45
N ARG A 41 13.18 -6.76 6.51
CA ARG A 41 14.58 -7.19 6.30
C ARG A 41 15.04 -6.94 4.87
N PHE A 42 14.18 -7.24 3.90
CA PHE A 42 14.46 -6.92 2.49
C PHE A 42 14.58 -5.40 2.28
N ASP A 43 13.70 -4.58 2.86
CA ASP A 43 13.73 -3.12 2.74
C ASP A 43 15.00 -2.49 3.36
N ILE A 44 15.57 -3.12 4.39
CA ILE A 44 16.83 -2.66 5.00
C ILE A 44 18.01 -2.86 4.06
N ASP A 45 18.08 -3.99 3.35
CA ASP A 45 19.12 -4.30 2.36
C ASP A 45 18.56 -5.12 1.21
N THR A 46 18.11 -4.44 0.15
CA THR A 46 17.57 -5.08 -1.07
C THR A 46 18.61 -5.86 -1.89
N SER A 47 19.89 -5.77 -1.53
CA SER A 47 21.00 -6.51 -2.17
C SER A 47 21.32 -7.84 -1.48
N ASP A 48 20.82 -8.06 -0.25
CA ASP A 48 21.00 -9.33 0.47
C ASP A 48 20.16 -10.44 -0.18
N LYS A 49 20.87 -11.44 -0.73
CA LYS A 49 20.25 -12.53 -1.49
C LYS A 49 19.33 -13.42 -0.65
N PHE A 50 19.64 -13.61 0.64
CA PHE A 50 18.80 -14.41 1.52
C PHE A 50 17.45 -13.73 1.77
N TYR A 51 17.45 -12.43 2.07
CA TYR A 51 16.23 -11.68 2.31
C TYR A 51 15.45 -11.40 1.02
N GLU A 52 16.13 -11.27 -0.12
CA GLU A 52 15.48 -11.21 -1.44
C GLU A 52 14.69 -12.49 -1.75
N GLU A 53 15.27 -13.67 -1.51
CA GLU A 53 14.61 -14.95 -1.73
C GLU A 53 13.46 -15.18 -0.74
N GLU A 54 13.62 -14.79 0.53
CA GLU A 54 12.55 -14.85 1.54
C GLU A 54 11.38 -13.94 1.18
N HIS A 55 11.64 -12.70 0.77
CA HIS A 55 10.63 -11.75 0.32
C HIS A 55 9.87 -12.30 -0.90
N LYS A 56 10.58 -12.78 -1.90
CA LYS A 56 10.00 -13.39 -3.10
C LYS A 56 9.10 -14.58 -2.78
N TYR A 57 9.51 -15.43 -1.84
CA TYR A 57 8.67 -16.54 -1.39
C TYR A 57 7.32 -16.04 -0.85
N TYR A 58 7.31 -14.99 -0.04
CA TYR A 58 6.07 -14.44 0.49
C TYR A 58 5.26 -13.68 -0.57
N ASP A 59 5.88 -13.06 -1.55
CA ASP A 59 5.21 -12.45 -2.71
C ASP A 59 4.44 -13.48 -3.55
N GLU A 60 5.03 -14.67 -3.71
CA GLU A 60 4.39 -15.78 -4.41
C GLU A 60 3.29 -16.46 -3.56
N GLN A 61 3.53 -16.65 -2.26
CA GLN A 61 2.61 -17.37 -1.37
C GLN A 61 1.51 -16.47 -0.78
N GLY A 62 1.72 -15.18 -0.69
CA GLY A 62 0.78 -14.21 -0.12
C GLY A 62 -0.61 -14.27 -0.78
N PRO A 63 -0.72 -14.20 -2.10
CA PRO A 63 -2.02 -14.34 -2.79
C PRO A 63 -2.70 -15.68 -2.56
N VAL A 64 -1.93 -16.78 -2.49
CA VAL A 64 -2.47 -18.12 -2.16
C VAL A 64 -3.01 -18.15 -0.72
N PHE A 65 -2.25 -17.60 0.22
CA PHE A 65 -2.69 -17.48 1.61
C PHE A 65 -3.94 -16.60 1.72
N SER A 66 -4.00 -15.48 1.01
CA SER A 66 -5.16 -14.58 0.97
C SER A 66 -6.42 -15.29 0.46
N ASN A 67 -6.28 -16.19 -0.53
CA ASN A 67 -7.40 -17.00 -1.01
C ASN A 67 -7.89 -18.03 0.04
N LEU A 68 -6.97 -18.63 0.81
CA LEU A 68 -7.34 -19.51 1.92
C LEU A 68 -8.05 -18.75 3.04
N VAL A 69 -7.58 -17.54 3.36
CA VAL A 69 -8.22 -16.63 4.32
C VAL A 69 -9.63 -16.28 3.86
N LEU A 70 -9.80 -15.93 2.58
CA LEU A 70 -11.10 -15.63 1.99
C LEU A 70 -12.08 -16.81 2.12
N ALA A 71 -11.62 -18.02 1.82
CA ALA A 71 -12.44 -19.22 1.94
C ALA A 71 -12.95 -19.46 3.37
N TYR A 72 -12.10 -19.21 4.37
CA TYR A 72 -12.49 -19.26 5.77
C TYR A 72 -13.48 -18.14 6.13
N GLN A 73 -13.18 -16.90 5.76
CA GLN A 73 -14.01 -15.72 6.05
C GLN A 73 -15.42 -15.86 5.44
N LYS A 74 -15.50 -16.41 4.22
CA LYS A 74 -16.78 -16.68 3.57
C LYS A 74 -17.64 -17.67 4.39
N LYS A 75 -17.04 -18.75 4.90
CA LYS A 75 -17.75 -19.71 5.74
C LYS A 75 -18.23 -19.11 7.04
N LEU A 76 -17.41 -18.27 7.67
CA LEU A 76 -17.79 -17.57 8.89
C LEU A 76 -18.92 -16.55 8.63
N TYR A 77 -18.86 -15.85 7.51
CA TYR A 77 -19.87 -14.88 7.08
C TYR A 77 -21.24 -15.53 6.77
N GLU A 78 -21.23 -16.73 6.17
CA GLU A 78 -22.41 -17.54 5.83
C GLU A 78 -22.88 -18.45 6.98
N SER A 79 -22.30 -18.35 8.17
CA SER A 79 -22.65 -19.20 9.31
C SER A 79 -24.10 -18.98 9.75
N PRO A 80 -24.84 -20.06 10.12
CA PRO A 80 -26.16 -19.92 10.74
C PRO A 80 -26.12 -19.21 12.10
N TYR A 81 -24.94 -19.14 12.74
CA TYR A 81 -24.70 -18.42 14.00
C TYR A 81 -24.13 -17.02 13.79
N ARG A 82 -24.27 -16.45 12.59
CA ARG A 82 -23.69 -15.15 12.23
C ARG A 82 -23.99 -14.06 13.26
N ALA A 83 -25.23 -13.93 13.74
CA ALA A 83 -25.59 -12.90 14.70
C ALA A 83 -24.76 -12.99 16.01
N TYR A 84 -24.56 -14.20 16.52
CA TYR A 84 -23.72 -14.46 17.69
C TYR A 84 -22.26 -14.13 17.41
N LEU A 85 -21.74 -14.57 16.28
CA LEU A 85 -20.35 -14.34 15.89
C LEU A 85 -20.08 -12.84 15.65
N GLU A 86 -21.02 -12.11 15.04
CA GLU A 86 -20.92 -10.68 14.82
C GLU A 86 -20.93 -9.88 16.15
N GLU A 87 -21.69 -10.33 17.16
CA GLU A 87 -21.63 -9.77 18.52
C GLU A 87 -20.25 -9.97 19.16
N LYS A 88 -19.63 -11.14 19.00
CA LYS A 88 -18.34 -11.49 19.62
C LYS A 88 -17.12 -10.93 18.90
N ILE A 89 -17.15 -10.89 17.58
CA ILE A 89 -16.03 -10.49 16.72
C ILE A 89 -16.12 -8.98 16.37
N GLY A 90 -17.33 -8.49 16.24
CA GLY A 90 -17.64 -7.10 15.89
C GLY A 90 -18.17 -6.91 14.46
N PRO A 91 -19.10 -5.96 14.26
CA PRO A 91 -19.77 -5.74 12.97
C PRO A 91 -18.83 -5.24 11.89
N VAL A 92 -17.77 -4.50 12.23
CA VAL A 92 -16.77 -4.01 11.29
C VAL A 92 -16.00 -5.16 10.66
N ALA A 93 -15.67 -6.21 11.43
CA ALA A 93 -15.00 -7.40 10.91
C ALA A 93 -15.85 -8.09 9.83
N PHE A 94 -17.15 -8.23 10.05
CA PHE A 94 -18.06 -8.81 9.06
C PHE A 94 -18.23 -7.94 7.81
N LYS A 95 -18.24 -6.63 7.97
CA LYS A 95 -18.18 -5.70 6.83
C LYS A 95 -16.90 -5.87 6.01
N ASN A 96 -15.75 -6.01 6.67
CA ASN A 96 -14.49 -6.26 5.99
C ASN A 96 -14.46 -7.63 5.29
N MET A 97 -15.06 -8.66 5.87
CA MET A 97 -15.23 -9.97 5.20
C MET A 97 -16.09 -9.86 3.93
N GLU A 98 -17.12 -9.02 3.93
CA GLU A 98 -17.90 -8.71 2.71
C GLU A 98 -17.04 -8.04 1.65
N LEU A 99 -16.24 -7.03 2.01
CA LEU A 99 -15.33 -6.36 1.08
C LEU A 99 -14.25 -7.31 0.55
N ALA A 100 -13.73 -8.21 1.38
CA ALA A 100 -12.78 -9.23 0.96
C ALA A 100 -13.35 -10.12 -0.15
N GLN A 101 -14.62 -10.52 -0.06
CA GLN A 101 -15.29 -11.29 -1.10
C GLN A 101 -15.44 -10.50 -2.42
N LYS A 102 -15.53 -9.18 -2.35
CA LYS A 102 -15.60 -8.28 -3.51
C LYS A 102 -14.22 -7.93 -4.09
N SER A 103 -13.14 -8.25 -3.40
CA SER A 103 -11.79 -7.82 -3.77
C SER A 103 -10.80 -8.95 -4.06
N MET A 104 -11.18 -10.20 -3.84
CA MET A 104 -10.31 -11.36 -4.01
C MET A 104 -11.06 -12.55 -4.58
N SER A 105 -10.42 -13.26 -5.51
CA SER A 105 -10.81 -14.58 -6.02
C SER A 105 -9.57 -15.37 -6.42
N GLU A 106 -9.70 -16.69 -6.55
CA GLU A 106 -8.61 -17.58 -6.99
C GLU A 106 -8.04 -17.16 -8.35
N ALA A 107 -8.89 -16.66 -9.25
CA ALA A 107 -8.47 -16.17 -10.57
C ALA A 107 -7.49 -14.99 -10.53
N LEU A 108 -7.40 -14.26 -9.40
CA LEU A 108 -6.48 -13.14 -9.23
C LEU A 108 -5.07 -13.56 -8.80
N ILE A 109 -4.87 -14.79 -8.33
CA ILE A 109 -3.58 -15.21 -7.77
C ILE A 109 -2.41 -14.93 -8.71
N PRO A 110 -2.43 -15.35 -10.00
CA PRO A 110 -1.32 -15.08 -10.90
C PRO A 110 -1.08 -13.58 -11.15
N LEU A 111 -2.17 -12.80 -11.26
CA LEU A 111 -2.08 -11.35 -11.47
C LEU A 111 -1.53 -10.63 -10.23
N MET A 112 -1.87 -11.09 -9.03
CA MET A 112 -1.32 -10.53 -7.79
C MET A 112 0.15 -10.87 -7.61
N GLN A 113 0.57 -12.08 -8.00
CA GLN A 113 1.99 -12.47 -8.01
C GLN A 113 2.80 -11.60 -8.99
N GLU A 114 2.25 -11.32 -10.19
CA GLU A 114 2.86 -10.40 -11.14
C GLU A 114 2.91 -8.96 -10.57
N GLU A 115 1.84 -8.47 -9.94
CA GLU A 115 1.81 -7.15 -9.28
C GLU A 115 2.91 -7.04 -8.22
N ASN A 116 3.08 -8.05 -7.36
CA ASN A 116 4.12 -8.10 -6.35
C ASN A 116 5.52 -8.05 -6.97
N SER A 117 5.75 -8.81 -8.05
CA SER A 117 7.02 -8.80 -8.78
C SER A 117 7.35 -7.42 -9.36
N LEU A 118 6.37 -6.74 -9.95
CA LEU A 118 6.53 -5.37 -10.48
C LEU A 118 6.80 -4.34 -9.37
N THR A 119 6.15 -4.50 -8.23
CA THR A 119 6.40 -3.64 -7.06
C THR A 119 7.82 -3.84 -6.54
N MET A 120 8.29 -5.09 -6.45
CA MET A 120 9.66 -5.39 -6.04
C MET A 120 10.70 -4.81 -7.03
N GLU A 121 10.41 -4.81 -8.36
CA GLU A 121 11.28 -4.15 -9.34
C GLU A 121 11.39 -2.64 -9.07
N TYR A 122 10.28 -1.98 -8.77
CA TYR A 122 10.25 -0.56 -8.40
C TYR A 122 11.05 -0.31 -7.11
N ASP A 123 10.82 -1.10 -6.07
CA ASP A 123 11.49 -0.93 -4.77
C ASP A 123 13.01 -1.08 -4.88
N LYS A 124 13.48 -2.07 -5.65
CA LYS A 124 14.91 -2.23 -5.94
C LYS A 124 15.51 -1.05 -6.70
N LEU A 125 14.78 -0.52 -7.69
CA LEU A 125 15.25 0.64 -8.44
C LEU A 125 15.41 1.85 -7.53
N ILE A 126 14.42 2.14 -6.70
CA ILE A 126 14.44 3.29 -5.79
C ILE A 126 15.47 3.11 -4.66
N ALA A 127 15.54 1.92 -4.05
CA ALA A 127 16.51 1.62 -3.00
C ALA A 127 17.96 1.61 -3.51
N GLY A 128 18.17 1.19 -4.77
CA GLY A 128 19.47 1.14 -5.44
C GLY A 128 19.99 2.51 -5.92
N ALA A 129 19.28 3.62 -5.65
CA ALA A 129 19.69 4.95 -6.10
C ALA A 129 21.07 5.33 -5.57
N LYS A 130 21.97 5.76 -6.48
CA LYS A 130 23.32 6.24 -6.20
C LYS A 130 23.46 7.65 -6.74
N ILE A 131 23.63 8.58 -5.85
CA ILE A 131 23.65 10.01 -6.15
C ILE A 131 24.92 10.62 -5.57
N ASP A 132 25.82 11.07 -6.45
CA ASP A 132 27.03 11.78 -6.04
C ASP A 132 26.66 13.21 -5.61
N PHE A 133 26.79 13.49 -4.31
CA PHE A 133 26.52 14.80 -3.74
C PHE A 133 27.44 15.09 -2.55
N ASP A 134 27.97 16.30 -2.48
CA ASP A 134 28.86 16.75 -1.39
C ASP A 134 30.07 15.82 -1.16
N GLY A 135 30.65 15.29 -2.26
CA GLY A 135 31.81 14.39 -2.23
C GLY A 135 31.51 12.99 -1.68
N ARG A 136 30.25 12.58 -1.61
CA ARG A 136 29.79 11.28 -1.13
C ARG A 136 28.78 10.67 -2.09
N GLU A 137 28.76 9.34 -2.17
CA GLU A 137 27.65 8.60 -2.79
C GLU A 137 26.51 8.47 -1.77
N LEU A 138 25.34 8.99 -2.11
CA LEU A 138 24.15 9.02 -1.29
C LEU A 138 23.02 8.26 -1.98
N ASN A 139 22.13 7.66 -1.20
CA ASN A 139 20.83 7.24 -1.69
C ASN A 139 19.78 8.36 -1.53
N LEU A 140 18.55 8.13 -2.00
CA LEU A 140 17.47 9.13 -1.92
C LEU A 140 17.14 9.54 -0.47
N SER A 141 17.24 8.64 0.50
CA SER A 141 17.00 8.94 1.91
C SER A 141 18.10 9.79 2.51
N LEU A 142 19.36 9.49 2.22
CA LEU A 142 20.51 10.26 2.70
C LEU A 142 20.61 11.64 2.04
N LEU A 143 20.02 11.83 0.86
CA LEU A 143 19.93 13.14 0.20
C LEU A 143 18.90 14.09 0.86
N ARG A 144 17.89 13.56 1.57
CA ARG A 144 16.79 14.37 2.17
C ARG A 144 17.24 15.57 3.02
N PRO A 145 18.27 15.46 3.90
CA PRO A 145 18.74 16.61 4.68
C PRO A 145 19.18 17.79 3.81
N TYR A 146 19.72 17.55 2.62
CA TYR A 146 20.14 18.59 1.69
C TYR A 146 18.95 19.24 0.97
N LEU A 147 17.85 18.51 0.75
CA LEU A 147 16.62 19.05 0.16
C LEU A 147 15.92 20.08 1.06
N VAL A 148 16.25 20.11 2.35
CA VAL A 148 15.71 21.06 3.34
C VAL A 148 16.77 21.99 3.93
N ASN A 149 17.98 22.02 3.35
CA ASN A 149 19.09 22.86 3.81
C ASN A 149 18.69 24.34 3.85
N SER A 150 19.20 25.11 4.80
CA SER A 150 18.97 26.56 4.89
C SER A 150 19.50 27.32 3.68
N ASP A 151 20.63 26.89 3.10
CA ASP A 151 21.16 27.46 1.84
C ASP A 151 20.31 26.97 0.64
N ARG A 152 19.68 27.95 -0.03
CA ARG A 152 18.82 27.69 -1.20
C ARG A 152 19.59 27.08 -2.39
N ASN A 153 20.87 27.40 -2.55
CA ASN A 153 21.69 26.85 -3.63
C ASN A 153 22.00 25.38 -3.38
N VAL A 154 22.30 25.00 -2.14
CA VAL A 154 22.48 23.59 -1.75
C VAL A 154 21.19 22.82 -2.00
N ARG A 155 20.02 23.36 -1.59
CA ARG A 155 18.74 22.72 -1.88
C ARG A 155 18.52 22.51 -3.37
N ARG A 156 18.78 23.54 -4.19
CA ARG A 156 18.59 23.45 -5.63
C ARG A 156 19.46 22.34 -6.23
N GLN A 157 20.73 22.31 -5.91
CA GLN A 157 21.66 21.29 -6.39
C GLN A 157 21.23 19.88 -5.99
N ALA A 158 20.77 19.70 -4.74
CA ALA A 158 20.26 18.42 -4.27
C ALA A 158 18.99 17.98 -5.04
N TRP A 159 18.06 18.90 -5.28
CA TRP A 159 16.87 18.64 -6.08
C TRP A 159 17.18 18.33 -7.54
N GLU A 160 18.16 19.04 -8.15
CA GLU A 160 18.63 18.76 -9.51
C GLU A 160 19.23 17.36 -9.61
N LYS A 161 20.02 16.93 -8.62
CA LYS A 161 20.59 15.59 -8.56
C LYS A 161 19.51 14.50 -8.37
N MET A 162 18.54 14.75 -7.51
CA MET A 162 17.41 13.84 -7.35
C MET A 162 16.60 13.73 -8.64
N SER A 163 16.32 14.86 -9.29
CA SER A 163 15.59 14.88 -10.57
C SER A 163 16.34 14.16 -11.67
N ALA A 164 17.68 14.30 -11.73
CA ALA A 164 18.52 13.59 -12.70
C ALA A 164 18.39 12.07 -12.55
N PHE A 165 18.40 11.54 -11.31
CA PHE A 165 18.17 10.12 -11.07
C PHE A 165 16.83 9.64 -11.66
N PHE A 166 15.74 10.38 -11.46
CA PHE A 166 14.43 9.99 -11.99
C PHE A 166 14.39 10.10 -13.52
N LEU A 167 15.02 11.11 -14.13
CA LEU A 167 15.11 11.26 -15.58
C LEU A 167 15.95 10.14 -16.23
N GLU A 168 17.05 9.76 -15.61
CA GLU A 168 17.91 8.66 -16.08
C GLU A 168 17.19 7.31 -16.05
N ASN A 169 16.20 7.15 -15.17
CA ASN A 169 15.42 5.93 -15.01
C ASN A 169 13.98 6.06 -15.54
N GLU A 170 13.64 7.13 -16.27
CA GLU A 170 12.29 7.43 -16.73
C GLU A 170 11.65 6.27 -17.52
N GLU A 171 12.37 5.71 -18.48
CA GLU A 171 11.87 4.61 -19.32
C GLU A 171 11.52 3.36 -18.49
N GLN A 172 12.36 3.04 -17.49
CA GLN A 172 12.11 1.88 -16.61
C GLN A 172 10.92 2.14 -15.68
N LEU A 173 10.83 3.32 -15.09
CA LEU A 173 9.73 3.73 -14.22
C LEU A 173 8.39 3.73 -14.98
N ASP A 174 8.37 4.31 -16.18
CA ASP A 174 7.17 4.33 -17.04
C ASP A 174 6.75 2.92 -17.45
N THR A 175 7.71 2.05 -17.76
CA THR A 175 7.45 0.65 -18.11
C THR A 175 6.82 -0.10 -16.93
N ILE A 176 7.35 0.05 -15.72
CA ILE A 176 6.79 -0.58 -14.51
C ILE A 176 5.38 -0.04 -14.25
N TYR A 177 5.20 1.27 -14.34
CA TYR A 177 3.90 1.91 -14.12
C TYR A 177 2.84 1.44 -15.12
N ASP A 178 3.17 1.40 -16.41
CA ASP A 178 2.26 0.94 -17.47
C ASP A 178 1.86 -0.54 -17.25
N LYS A 179 2.82 -1.40 -16.90
CA LYS A 179 2.54 -2.80 -16.55
C LYS A 179 1.63 -2.91 -15.34
N LEU A 180 1.85 -2.13 -14.27
CA LEU A 180 1.00 -2.10 -13.09
C LEU A 180 -0.43 -1.65 -13.43
N VAL A 181 -0.60 -0.62 -14.26
CA VAL A 181 -1.93 -0.16 -14.70
C VAL A 181 -2.66 -1.25 -15.48
N LYS A 182 -1.97 -1.92 -16.41
CA LYS A 182 -2.53 -3.03 -17.21
C LYS A 182 -2.89 -4.22 -16.32
N ASN A 183 -2.01 -4.62 -15.43
CA ASN A 183 -2.23 -5.72 -14.48
C ASN A 183 -3.44 -5.43 -13.57
N ARG A 184 -3.49 -4.27 -12.91
CA ARG A 184 -4.61 -3.87 -12.05
C ARG A 184 -5.93 -3.77 -12.79
N THR A 185 -5.90 -3.33 -14.06
CA THR A 185 -7.09 -3.32 -14.92
C THR A 185 -7.54 -4.75 -15.23
N ALA A 186 -6.61 -5.66 -15.50
CA ALA A 186 -6.93 -7.07 -15.71
C ALA A 186 -7.54 -7.72 -14.47
N GLN A 187 -6.99 -7.44 -13.27
CA GLN A 187 -7.55 -7.90 -12.01
C GLN A 187 -9.00 -7.41 -11.80
N ALA A 188 -9.27 -6.12 -12.07
CA ALA A 188 -10.61 -5.57 -11.96
C ALA A 188 -11.59 -6.27 -12.91
N ARG A 189 -11.20 -6.49 -14.16
CA ARG A 189 -12.02 -7.19 -15.15
C ARG A 189 -12.26 -8.66 -14.79
N ALA A 190 -11.27 -9.34 -14.23
CA ALA A 190 -11.42 -10.71 -13.73
C ALA A 190 -12.42 -10.81 -12.57
N MET A 191 -12.62 -9.72 -11.81
CA MET A 191 -13.65 -9.60 -10.78
C MET A 191 -15.00 -9.08 -11.31
N GLY A 192 -15.13 -8.79 -12.61
CA GLY A 192 -16.34 -8.28 -13.22
C GLY A 192 -16.52 -6.75 -13.15
N TYR A 193 -15.48 -6.02 -12.75
CA TYR A 193 -15.50 -4.55 -12.72
C TYR A 193 -15.04 -3.96 -14.04
N GLU A 194 -15.53 -2.78 -14.39
CA GLU A 194 -15.13 -2.05 -15.61
C GLU A 194 -13.66 -1.59 -15.54
N ASN A 195 -13.26 -1.10 -14.38
CA ASN A 195 -11.91 -0.57 -14.13
C ASN A 195 -11.48 -0.81 -12.66
N TYR A 196 -10.23 -0.47 -12.35
CA TYR A 196 -9.66 -0.74 -11.02
C TYR A 196 -10.23 0.14 -9.88
N LEU A 197 -10.98 1.18 -10.16
CA LEU A 197 -11.44 2.15 -9.15
C LEU A 197 -12.24 1.45 -8.03
N GLU A 198 -13.24 0.65 -8.41
CA GLU A 198 -14.11 -0.03 -7.45
C GLU A 198 -13.35 -1.12 -6.67
N LEU A 199 -12.60 -1.97 -7.38
CA LEU A 199 -11.75 -2.98 -6.77
C LEU A 199 -10.75 -2.36 -5.80
N GLY A 200 -10.13 -1.22 -6.17
CA GLY A 200 -9.20 -0.48 -5.33
C GLY A 200 -9.84 0.03 -4.04
N TYR A 201 -11.08 0.50 -4.08
CA TYR A 201 -11.82 0.91 -2.89
C TYR A 201 -12.05 -0.26 -1.93
N TYR A 202 -12.43 -1.44 -2.44
CA TYR A 202 -12.61 -2.63 -1.60
C TYR A 202 -11.29 -3.10 -0.99
N ARG A 203 -10.20 -3.12 -1.76
CA ARG A 203 -8.85 -3.47 -1.27
C ARG A 203 -8.32 -2.53 -0.20
N MET A 204 -8.71 -1.26 -0.22
CA MET A 204 -8.39 -0.29 0.83
C MET A 204 -9.30 -0.40 2.07
N ASN A 205 -10.14 -1.43 2.15
CA ASN A 205 -11.10 -1.62 3.25
C ASN A 205 -11.98 -0.38 3.50
N ARG A 206 -12.38 0.32 2.44
CA ARG A 206 -13.29 1.48 2.56
C ARG A 206 -14.71 1.00 2.80
N ASN A 207 -15.00 0.68 4.06
CA ASN A 207 -16.25 0.07 4.50
C ASN A 207 -17.34 1.07 4.95
N CYS A 208 -17.02 2.36 5.05
CA CYS A 208 -17.94 3.39 5.56
C CYS A 208 -18.07 4.62 4.64
N TYR A 209 -17.30 4.70 3.56
CA TYR A 209 -17.39 5.76 2.56
C TYR A 209 -17.00 5.25 1.17
N GLY A 210 -17.55 5.86 0.14
CA GLY A 210 -17.31 5.51 -1.26
C GLY A 210 -16.80 6.68 -2.09
N LYS A 211 -17.01 6.58 -3.40
CA LYS A 211 -16.55 7.57 -4.38
C LYS A 211 -17.19 8.95 -4.14
N ASP A 212 -18.48 8.99 -3.84
CA ASP A 212 -19.23 10.24 -3.75
C ASP A 212 -18.81 11.07 -2.52
N GLU A 213 -18.57 10.41 -1.38
CA GLU A 213 -18.06 11.07 -0.18
C GLU A 213 -16.63 11.59 -0.41
N VAL A 214 -15.78 10.83 -1.10
CA VAL A 214 -14.42 11.28 -1.46
C VAL A 214 -14.47 12.46 -2.43
N GLU A 215 -15.39 12.48 -3.39
CA GLU A 215 -15.56 13.60 -4.30
C GLU A 215 -16.07 14.86 -3.57
N ALA A 216 -17.03 14.70 -2.65
CA ALA A 216 -17.48 15.79 -1.80
C ALA A 216 -16.34 16.37 -0.95
N PHE A 217 -15.52 15.52 -0.35
CA PHE A 217 -14.34 15.95 0.40
C PHE A 217 -13.32 16.70 -0.46
N ARG A 218 -13.04 16.21 -1.67
CA ARG A 218 -12.12 16.91 -2.62
C ARG A 218 -12.63 18.28 -3.02
N ARG A 219 -13.96 18.44 -3.23
CA ARG A 219 -14.57 19.75 -3.51
C ARG A 219 -14.36 20.72 -2.35
N GLN A 220 -14.55 20.27 -1.11
CA GLN A 220 -14.32 21.10 0.08
C GLN A 220 -12.84 21.50 0.21
N ILE A 221 -11.90 20.59 -0.04
CA ILE A 221 -10.48 20.93 -0.07
C ILE A 221 -10.22 22.01 -1.11
N LYS A 222 -10.70 21.84 -2.34
CA LYS A 222 -10.47 22.80 -3.44
C LYS A 222 -11.10 24.16 -3.12
N GLU A 223 -12.27 24.19 -2.56
CA GLU A 223 -13.04 25.41 -2.31
C GLU A 223 -12.53 26.20 -1.09
N TYR A 224 -12.21 25.48 0.00
CA TYR A 224 -11.90 26.13 1.28
C TYR A 224 -10.43 26.04 1.66
N PHE A 225 -9.80 24.88 1.48
CA PHE A 225 -8.45 24.66 1.96
C PHE A 225 -7.38 25.21 1.01
N VAL A 226 -7.54 25.06 -0.31
CA VAL A 226 -6.58 25.55 -1.29
C VAL A 226 -6.38 27.07 -1.16
N PRO A 227 -7.43 27.94 -1.11
CA PRO A 227 -7.24 29.38 -0.93
C PRO A 227 -6.59 29.75 0.42
N PHE A 228 -6.79 28.94 1.45
CA PHE A 228 -6.11 29.12 2.72
C PHE A 228 -4.62 28.75 2.62
N ALA A 229 -4.31 27.63 1.98
CA ALA A 229 -2.92 27.20 1.73
C ALA A 229 -2.15 28.23 0.89
N GLU A 230 -2.78 28.83 -0.14
CA GLU A 230 -2.16 29.91 -0.92
C GLU A 230 -1.74 31.10 -0.07
N LYS A 231 -2.58 31.52 0.89
CA LYS A 231 -2.22 32.58 1.85
C LYS A 231 -1.04 32.20 2.75
N LEU A 232 -0.95 30.93 3.16
CA LEU A 232 0.19 30.44 3.93
C LEU A 232 1.47 30.42 3.09
N HIS A 233 1.37 30.00 1.82
CA HIS A 233 2.49 30.02 0.88
C HIS A 233 2.99 31.46 0.63
N ASP A 234 2.08 32.43 0.45
CA ASP A 234 2.48 33.82 0.27
C ASP A 234 3.17 34.40 1.52
N ARG A 235 2.64 34.13 2.72
CA ARG A 235 3.29 34.51 4.00
C ARG A 235 4.68 33.87 4.13
N ARG A 236 4.86 32.62 3.73
CA ARG A 236 6.15 31.94 3.72
C ARG A 236 7.10 32.59 2.73
N ARG A 237 6.64 32.87 1.52
CA ARG A 237 7.40 33.60 0.49
C ARG A 237 7.98 34.92 1.03
N GLN A 238 7.13 35.75 1.65
CA GLN A 238 7.51 37.02 2.25
C GLN A 238 8.52 36.86 3.38
N ARG A 239 8.30 35.88 4.28
CA ARG A 239 9.19 35.56 5.40
C ARG A 239 10.58 35.13 4.93
N LEU A 240 10.65 34.35 3.87
CA LEU A 240 11.91 33.88 3.27
C LEU A 240 12.59 34.99 2.42
N GLY A 241 11.90 36.09 2.14
CA GLY A 241 12.42 37.18 1.30
C GLY A 241 12.57 36.77 -0.16
N LEU A 242 11.71 35.90 -0.66
CA LEU A 242 11.76 35.39 -2.02
C LEU A 242 10.77 36.12 -2.91
N GLU A 243 11.17 36.39 -4.16
CA GLU A 243 10.27 36.92 -5.18
C GLU A 243 9.20 35.89 -5.56
N LYS A 244 9.62 34.61 -5.71
CA LYS A 244 8.76 33.48 -6.04
C LYS A 244 9.18 32.24 -5.26
N LEU A 245 8.22 31.55 -4.66
CA LEU A 245 8.44 30.19 -4.14
C LEU A 245 8.57 29.21 -5.30
N SER A 246 9.45 28.25 -5.12
CA SER A 246 9.62 27.11 -6.00
C SER A 246 9.42 25.82 -5.17
N TYR A 247 9.27 24.68 -5.83
CA TYR A 247 9.16 23.37 -5.17
C TYR A 247 10.32 23.08 -4.20
N ILE A 248 11.53 23.61 -4.48
CA ILE A 248 12.69 23.48 -3.59
C ILE A 248 12.52 24.23 -2.25
N ASP A 249 11.55 25.12 -2.14
CA ASP A 249 11.30 25.95 -0.95
C ASP A 249 10.14 25.39 -0.10
N GLU A 250 9.45 24.33 -0.53
CA GLU A 250 8.21 23.85 0.11
C GLU A 250 8.40 23.36 1.55
N GLN A 251 9.54 22.78 1.88
CA GLN A 251 9.84 22.25 3.20
C GLN A 251 10.61 23.24 4.10
N VAL A 252 10.83 24.48 3.63
CA VAL A 252 11.54 25.52 4.38
C VAL A 252 10.55 26.58 4.85
N TYR A 253 10.35 26.69 6.16
CA TYR A 253 9.36 27.58 6.75
C TYR A 253 9.95 28.87 7.30
N PHE A 254 11.21 28.86 7.72
CA PHE A 254 11.93 29.97 8.35
C PHE A 254 13.34 30.09 7.75
N LYS A 255 13.92 31.31 7.90
CA LYS A 255 15.33 31.55 7.56
C LYS A 255 16.25 30.87 8.55
#